data_06fdf0894c193e2d2b2853ca5274a42d
#
_entry.id   06fdf0894c193e2d2b2853ca5274a42d
#
_cell.length_a   1.000
_cell.length_b   1.000
_cell.length_c   1.000
_cell.angle_alpha   90.00
_cell.angle_beta   90.00
_cell.angle_gamma   90.00
#
_symmetry.space_group_name_H-M   'P 1'
#
loop_
_entity.id
_entity.type
_entity.pdbx_description
1 polymer ?
#
loop_
_entity_poly.entity_id
_entity_poly.type
_entity_poly.pdbx_seq_one_letter_code
_entity_poly.pdbx_strand_id
1 'polypeptide(L)'
;LTVDTLAELFGNSSQHYWELSHGIDNRPVVCDREAKSISSETTFHEDIADRSLLESWLSLLVENVARRLRNHDLTGRGIEIKVRYSDFRSITRSMMLQQATDVTKIFLESAETLFRTKVPDDGRSIRLVGFGIHHLGHEEFRQLSLLDVADTNKQRAVDALTDTIVNRFGRSAIQRGKSKR
;
A
#
# COMPACT_ATOMS: atom_id res chain seq x y z
N LEU A 1 -20.85 -34.14 1.69
CA LEU A 1 -20.33 -34.01 0.32
C LEU A 1 -19.10 -34.89 0.19
N THR A 2 -19.02 -35.69 -0.87
CA THR A 2 -17.84 -36.51 -1.17
C THR A 2 -16.79 -35.66 -1.91
N VAL A 3 -15.56 -36.16 -1.94
CA VAL A 3 -14.47 -35.48 -2.71
C VAL A 3 -14.82 -35.40 -4.20
N ASP A 4 -15.47 -36.44 -4.74
CA ASP A 4 -15.88 -36.48 -6.14
C ASP A 4 -16.90 -35.39 -6.48
N THR A 5 -17.88 -35.15 -5.59
CA THR A 5 -18.86 -34.08 -5.75
C THR A 5 -18.17 -32.68 -5.70
N LEU A 6 -17.16 -32.55 -4.87
CA LEU A 6 -16.36 -31.31 -4.80
C LEU A 6 -15.44 -31.13 -6.01
N ALA A 7 -15.01 -32.24 -6.64
CA ALA A 7 -14.13 -32.18 -7.81
C ALA A 7 -14.82 -31.55 -9.03
N GLU A 8 -16.13 -31.75 -9.17
CA GLU A 8 -16.93 -31.11 -10.23
C GLU A 8 -16.96 -29.57 -10.07
N LEU A 9 -16.92 -29.07 -8.82
CA LEU A 9 -17.02 -27.63 -8.50
C LEU A 9 -15.64 -26.95 -8.40
N PHE A 10 -14.65 -27.63 -7.83
CA PHE A 10 -13.36 -27.04 -7.41
C PHE A 10 -12.13 -27.68 -8.08
N GLY A 11 -12.34 -28.67 -8.97
CA GLY A 11 -11.25 -29.34 -9.68
C GLY A 11 -10.19 -29.92 -8.74
N ASN A 12 -8.92 -29.65 -9.01
CA ASN A 12 -7.79 -30.17 -8.25
C ASN A 12 -7.73 -29.71 -6.78
N SER A 13 -8.50 -28.69 -6.39
CA SER A 13 -8.54 -28.20 -5.01
C SER A 13 -9.56 -28.92 -4.13
N SER A 14 -10.35 -29.85 -4.70
CA SER A 14 -11.44 -30.55 -4.02
C SER A 14 -11.00 -31.33 -2.78
N GLN A 15 -9.89 -32.07 -2.90
CA GLN A 15 -9.32 -32.85 -1.79
C GLN A 15 -8.95 -31.92 -0.63
N HIS A 16 -8.29 -30.82 -0.93
CA HIS A 16 -7.88 -29.84 0.08
C HIS A 16 -9.08 -29.20 0.80
N TYR A 17 -10.13 -28.81 0.07
CA TYR A 17 -11.33 -28.25 0.70
C TYR A 17 -12.10 -29.30 1.50
N TRP A 18 -12.11 -30.54 1.06
CA TRP A 18 -12.72 -31.65 1.81
C TRP A 18 -11.97 -31.84 3.14
N GLU A 19 -10.65 -31.93 3.12
CA GLU A 19 -9.81 -32.07 4.31
C GLU A 19 -10.04 -30.91 5.29
N LEU A 20 -10.02 -29.66 4.81
CA LEU A 20 -10.29 -28.49 5.65
C LEU A 20 -11.67 -28.53 6.29
N SER A 21 -12.70 -29.01 5.56
CA SER A 21 -14.06 -29.15 6.10
C SER A 21 -14.17 -30.19 7.21
N HIS A 22 -13.21 -31.12 7.30
CA HIS A 22 -13.08 -32.12 8.35
C HIS A 22 -12.07 -31.75 9.43
N GLY A 23 -11.55 -30.50 9.42
CA GLY A 23 -10.56 -30.02 10.38
C GLY A 23 -9.17 -30.60 10.16
N ILE A 24 -8.90 -31.16 8.98
CA ILE A 24 -7.59 -31.73 8.61
C ILE A 24 -6.81 -30.68 7.84
N ASP A 25 -5.76 -30.16 8.46
CA ASP A 25 -4.80 -29.25 7.82
C ASP A 25 -3.38 -29.61 8.27
N ASN A 26 -2.65 -30.26 7.38
CA ASN A 26 -1.29 -30.74 7.64
C ASN A 26 -0.22 -29.68 7.28
N ARG A 27 -0.62 -28.47 6.88
CA ARG A 27 0.33 -27.40 6.54
C ARG A 27 0.99 -26.88 7.81
N PRO A 28 2.32 -26.71 7.82
CA PRO A 28 3.00 -26.11 8.96
C PRO A 28 2.59 -24.64 9.11
N VAL A 29 2.52 -24.18 10.34
CA VAL A 29 2.41 -22.73 10.62
C VAL A 29 3.76 -22.09 10.34
N VAL A 30 3.82 -21.24 9.30
CA VAL A 30 5.02 -20.50 8.92
C VAL A 30 4.88 -19.07 9.44
N CYS A 31 5.60 -18.74 10.52
CA CYS A 31 5.54 -17.43 11.18
C CYS A 31 6.43 -16.38 10.49
N ASP A 32 7.53 -16.81 9.88
CA ASP A 32 8.58 -15.92 9.35
C ASP A 32 8.51 -15.82 7.82
N ARG A 33 7.40 -15.30 7.31
CA ARG A 33 7.29 -14.97 5.89
C ARG A 33 7.71 -13.53 5.65
N GLU A 34 8.61 -13.32 4.69
CA GLU A 34 8.92 -11.98 4.21
C GLU A 34 7.66 -11.28 3.69
N ALA A 35 7.52 -10.00 4.01
CA ALA A 35 6.41 -9.20 3.52
C ALA A 35 6.51 -9.02 2.01
N LYS A 36 5.47 -9.39 1.26
CA LYS A 36 5.40 -9.19 -0.20
C LYS A 36 4.91 -7.80 -0.58
N SER A 37 4.15 -7.17 0.31
CA SER A 37 3.60 -5.82 0.16
C SER A 37 3.34 -5.21 1.53
N ILE A 38 3.32 -3.88 1.58
CA ILE A 38 2.88 -3.10 2.73
C ILE A 38 1.81 -2.14 2.25
N SER A 39 0.63 -2.18 2.85
CA SER A 39 -0.50 -1.35 2.47
C SER A 39 -1.24 -0.78 3.66
N SER A 40 -2.00 0.28 3.40
CA SER A 40 -2.94 0.87 4.34
C SER A 40 -4.17 1.35 3.57
N GLU A 41 -5.35 1.15 4.13
CA GLU A 41 -6.60 1.64 3.56
C GLU A 41 -7.48 2.25 4.64
N THR A 42 -8.37 3.14 4.23
CA THR A 42 -9.40 3.73 5.09
C THR A 42 -10.76 3.69 4.42
N THR A 43 -11.77 3.30 5.19
CA THR A 43 -13.18 3.40 4.80
C THR A 43 -13.75 4.65 5.47
N PHE A 44 -14.38 5.50 4.70
CA PHE A 44 -14.99 6.72 5.21
C PHE A 44 -16.34 6.44 5.84
N HIS A 45 -16.68 7.20 6.88
CA HIS A 45 -18.00 7.13 7.50
C HIS A 45 -19.09 7.65 6.53
N GLU A 46 -18.76 8.72 5.80
CA GLU A 46 -19.56 9.29 4.72
C GLU A 46 -18.76 9.24 3.42
N ASP A 47 -19.40 8.87 2.32
CA ASP A 47 -18.74 8.75 1.03
C ASP A 47 -18.30 10.14 0.52
N ILE A 48 -17.05 10.27 0.06
CA ILE A 48 -16.41 11.53 -0.31
C ILE A 48 -16.41 11.71 -1.83
N ALA A 49 -16.90 12.83 -2.32
CA ALA A 49 -16.80 13.25 -3.71
C ALA A 49 -15.67 14.28 -3.94
N ASP A 50 -15.28 15.01 -2.89
CA ASP A 50 -14.23 16.02 -2.98
C ASP A 50 -12.86 15.38 -3.23
N ARG A 51 -12.32 15.61 -4.43
CA ARG A 51 -11.02 15.09 -4.89
C ARG A 51 -9.85 15.63 -4.05
N SER A 52 -9.92 16.87 -3.62
CA SER A 52 -8.88 17.50 -2.81
C SER A 52 -8.79 16.85 -1.43
N LEU A 53 -9.94 16.54 -0.84
CA LEU A 53 -10.02 15.82 0.43
C LEU A 53 -9.51 14.37 0.27
N LEU A 54 -9.85 13.70 -0.82
CA LEU A 54 -9.36 12.35 -1.13
C LEU A 54 -7.84 12.33 -1.32
N GLU A 55 -7.25 13.33 -1.99
CA GLU A 55 -5.79 13.48 -2.13
C GLU A 55 -5.11 13.69 -0.77
N SER A 56 -5.74 14.44 0.13
CA SER A 56 -5.25 14.62 1.51
C SER A 56 -5.23 13.29 2.28
N TRP A 57 -6.29 12.50 2.17
CA TRP A 57 -6.34 11.15 2.76
C TRP A 57 -5.32 10.21 2.14
N LEU A 58 -5.18 10.23 0.81
CA LEU A 58 -4.16 9.44 0.12
C LEU A 58 -2.76 9.78 0.62
N SER A 59 -2.45 11.08 0.82
CA SER A 59 -1.17 11.52 1.35
C SER A 59 -0.89 10.94 2.74
N LEU A 60 -1.89 10.93 3.63
CA LEU A 60 -1.77 10.30 4.96
C LEU A 60 -1.48 8.80 4.88
N LEU A 61 -2.13 8.09 3.95
CA LEU A 61 -1.89 6.66 3.74
C LEU A 61 -0.49 6.40 3.21
N VAL A 62 -0.02 7.21 2.25
CA VAL A 62 1.34 7.13 1.71
C VAL A 62 2.38 7.31 2.80
N GLU A 63 2.26 8.36 3.62
CA GLU A 63 3.17 8.62 4.75
C GLU A 63 3.21 7.44 5.73
N ASN A 64 2.04 6.87 6.05
CA ASN A 64 1.95 5.73 6.96
C ASN A 64 2.64 4.48 6.39
N VAL A 65 2.41 4.18 5.11
CA VAL A 65 3.00 3.02 4.44
C VAL A 65 4.51 3.21 4.25
N ALA A 66 4.96 4.39 3.81
CA ALA A 66 6.38 4.70 3.63
C ALA A 66 7.17 4.58 4.95
N ARG A 67 6.61 5.07 6.07
CA ARG A 67 7.22 4.91 7.39
C ARG A 67 7.30 3.44 7.81
N ARG A 68 6.23 2.65 7.58
CA ARG A 68 6.26 1.21 7.88
C ARG A 68 7.29 0.49 7.04
N LEU A 69 7.47 0.87 5.77
CA LEU A 69 8.49 0.34 4.88
C LEU A 69 9.89 0.56 5.47
N ARG A 70 10.22 1.80 5.89
CA ARG A 70 11.51 2.13 6.51
C ARG A 70 11.73 1.43 7.86
N ASN A 71 10.70 1.28 8.67
CA ASN A 71 10.79 0.56 9.96
C ASN A 71 11.14 -0.93 9.80
N HIS A 72 11.03 -1.48 8.60
CA HIS A 72 11.44 -2.85 8.26
C HIS A 72 12.70 -2.88 7.38
N ASP A 73 13.39 -1.75 7.23
CA ASP A 73 14.58 -1.61 6.36
C ASP A 73 14.33 -2.08 4.93
N LEU A 74 13.12 -1.82 4.41
CA LEU A 74 12.68 -2.23 3.08
C LEU A 74 12.61 -1.03 2.14
N THR A 75 12.83 -1.32 0.86
CA THR A 75 12.50 -0.44 -0.28
C THR A 75 11.41 -1.09 -1.11
N GLY A 76 10.71 -0.31 -1.92
CA GLY A 76 9.67 -0.84 -2.82
C GLY A 76 9.69 -0.15 -4.17
N ARG A 77 9.28 -0.89 -5.21
CA ARG A 77 9.29 -0.41 -6.59
C ARG A 77 7.91 -0.28 -7.19
N GLY A 78 6.95 -1.08 -6.78
CA GLY A 78 5.57 -1.01 -7.27
C GLY A 78 4.69 -0.25 -6.29
N ILE A 79 3.85 0.64 -6.80
CA ILE A 79 2.81 1.30 -6.01
C ILE A 79 1.43 0.94 -6.54
N GLU A 80 0.45 0.93 -5.65
CA GLU A 80 -0.93 0.59 -5.95
C GLU A 80 -1.88 1.52 -5.20
N ILE A 81 -2.93 1.97 -5.88
CA ILE A 81 -4.07 2.67 -5.27
C ILE A 81 -5.31 1.82 -5.47
N LYS A 82 -6.02 1.55 -4.39
CA LYS A 82 -7.33 0.91 -4.38
C LYS A 82 -8.39 1.95 -4.06
N VAL A 83 -9.44 1.98 -4.86
CA VAL A 83 -10.60 2.85 -4.66
C VAL A 83 -11.85 1.98 -4.67
N ARG A 84 -12.73 2.19 -3.70
CA ARG A 84 -14.09 1.63 -3.69
C ARG A 84 -15.09 2.75 -3.71
N TYR A 85 -15.98 2.71 -4.68
CA TYR A 85 -17.08 3.68 -4.84
C TYR A 85 -18.26 3.39 -3.90
N SER A 86 -19.20 4.33 -3.82
CA SER A 86 -20.46 4.20 -3.04
C SER A 86 -21.30 3.00 -3.46
N ASP A 87 -21.24 2.59 -4.73
CA ASP A 87 -21.90 1.39 -5.28
C ASP A 87 -21.16 0.07 -4.98
N PHE A 88 -20.16 0.11 -4.10
CA PHE A 88 -19.28 -1.01 -3.71
C PHE A 88 -18.39 -1.56 -4.83
N ARG A 89 -18.43 -1.02 -6.05
CA ARG A 89 -17.46 -1.35 -7.07
C ARG A 89 -16.08 -0.88 -6.68
N SER A 90 -15.09 -1.74 -6.87
CA SER A 90 -13.70 -1.43 -6.56
C SER A 90 -12.87 -1.39 -7.83
N ILE A 91 -11.94 -0.47 -7.88
CA ILE A 91 -10.88 -0.43 -8.89
C ILE A 91 -9.53 -0.40 -8.19
N THR A 92 -8.56 -1.00 -8.85
CA THR A 92 -7.15 -0.93 -8.46
C THR A 92 -6.36 -0.35 -9.61
N ARG A 93 -5.43 0.54 -9.31
CA ARG A 93 -4.49 1.14 -10.27
C ARG A 93 -3.10 1.02 -9.72
N SER A 94 -2.18 0.59 -10.55
CA SER A 94 -0.78 0.39 -10.15
C SER A 94 0.17 1.00 -11.16
N MET A 95 1.38 1.29 -10.70
CA MET A 95 2.50 1.67 -11.54
C MET A 95 3.82 1.19 -10.93
N MET A 96 4.81 0.99 -11.80
CA MET A 96 6.18 0.68 -11.38
C MET A 96 7.02 1.95 -11.41
N LEU A 97 7.76 2.18 -10.34
CA LEU A 97 8.79 3.22 -10.26
C LEU A 97 10.03 2.78 -11.06
N GLN A 98 10.81 3.71 -11.52
CA GLN A 98 12.06 3.39 -12.22
C GLN A 98 13.05 2.65 -11.33
N GLN A 99 13.11 3.04 -10.04
CA GLN A 99 13.98 2.42 -9.05
C GLN A 99 13.19 2.16 -7.75
N ALA A 100 13.63 1.13 -7.01
CA ALA A 100 13.11 0.90 -5.67
C ALA A 100 13.53 2.04 -4.73
N THR A 101 12.63 2.45 -3.86
CA THR A 101 12.85 3.59 -2.95
C THR A 101 12.14 3.37 -1.62
N ASP A 102 12.54 4.15 -0.61
CA ASP A 102 11.93 4.30 0.71
C ASP A 102 11.49 5.75 0.98
N VAL A 103 11.72 6.65 0.00
CA VAL A 103 11.52 8.09 0.12
C VAL A 103 10.06 8.45 -0.02
N THR A 104 9.50 9.04 1.02
CA THR A 104 8.07 9.42 1.09
C THR A 104 7.67 10.38 -0.04
N LYS A 105 8.52 11.36 -0.38
CA LYS A 105 8.23 12.34 -1.44
C LYS A 105 7.98 11.66 -2.79
N ILE A 106 8.82 10.69 -3.16
CA ILE A 106 8.69 9.95 -4.45
C ILE A 106 7.36 9.19 -4.49
N PHE A 107 6.98 8.54 -3.39
CA PHE A 107 5.69 7.85 -3.30
C PHE A 107 4.50 8.81 -3.37
N LEU A 108 4.58 9.98 -2.72
CA LEU A 108 3.54 11.02 -2.77
C LEU A 108 3.30 11.52 -4.20
N GLU A 109 4.35 11.96 -4.88
CA GLU A 109 4.28 12.47 -6.25
C GLU A 109 3.74 11.42 -7.23
N SER A 110 4.19 10.18 -7.07
CA SER A 110 3.75 9.06 -7.89
C SER A 110 2.29 8.67 -7.61
N ALA A 111 1.88 8.64 -6.34
CA ALA A 111 0.51 8.33 -5.95
C ALA A 111 -0.46 9.44 -6.41
N GLU A 112 -0.11 10.72 -6.26
CA GLU A 112 -0.91 11.84 -6.77
C GLU A 112 -1.08 11.74 -8.29
N THR A 113 0.00 11.48 -9.02
CA THR A 113 -0.03 11.30 -10.47
C THR A 113 -0.93 10.13 -10.86
N LEU A 114 -0.76 8.97 -10.20
CA LEU A 114 -1.57 7.79 -10.46
C LEU A 114 -3.06 8.03 -10.16
N PHE A 115 -3.37 8.69 -9.05
CA PHE A 115 -4.73 9.02 -8.64
C PHE A 115 -5.39 9.96 -9.66
N ARG A 116 -4.71 11.05 -10.05
CA ARG A 116 -5.25 12.04 -11.00
C ARG A 116 -5.42 11.51 -12.40
N THR A 117 -4.50 10.66 -12.86
CA THR A 117 -4.50 10.20 -14.26
C THR A 117 -5.25 8.90 -14.51
N LYS A 118 -5.38 8.04 -13.50
CA LYS A 118 -5.92 6.68 -13.66
C LYS A 118 -7.17 6.37 -12.85
N VAL A 119 -7.50 7.19 -11.85
CA VAL A 119 -8.77 7.07 -11.13
C VAL A 119 -9.78 8.01 -11.78
N PRO A 120 -10.88 7.50 -12.37
CA PRO A 120 -11.89 8.32 -13.02
C PRO A 120 -12.44 9.42 -12.11
N ASP A 121 -12.60 10.61 -12.67
CA ASP A 121 -13.28 11.75 -12.06
C ASP A 121 -14.64 11.92 -12.73
N ASP A 122 -15.55 11.03 -12.41
CA ASP A 122 -16.89 10.91 -13.04
C ASP A 122 -18.02 11.30 -12.09
N GLY A 123 -17.68 12.00 -11.01
CA GLY A 123 -18.65 12.50 -10.02
C GLY A 123 -19.12 11.45 -9.00
N ARG A 124 -18.67 10.21 -9.10
CA ARG A 124 -19.00 9.18 -8.11
C ARG A 124 -18.28 9.43 -6.79
N SER A 125 -19.02 9.31 -5.69
CA SER A 125 -18.44 9.37 -4.35
C SER A 125 -17.63 8.12 -4.06
N ILE A 126 -16.53 8.30 -3.31
CA ILE A 126 -15.60 7.25 -2.92
C ILE A 126 -15.82 6.91 -1.45
N ARG A 127 -16.03 5.62 -1.21
CA ARG A 127 -16.24 5.03 0.11
C ARG A 127 -14.96 4.59 0.80
N LEU A 128 -13.96 4.14 0.02
CA LEU A 128 -12.68 3.66 0.53
C LEU A 128 -11.56 4.09 -0.40
N VAL A 129 -10.46 4.52 0.20
CA VAL A 129 -9.19 4.71 -0.49
C VAL A 129 -8.10 3.90 0.21
N GLY A 130 -7.23 3.27 -0.57
CA GLY A 130 -6.08 2.50 -0.09
C GLY A 130 -4.84 2.82 -0.90
N PHE A 131 -3.69 2.72 -0.26
CA PHE A 131 -2.38 2.80 -0.88
C PHE A 131 -1.53 1.61 -0.45
N GLY A 132 -0.79 1.03 -1.38
CA GLY A 132 0.11 -0.09 -1.15
C GLY A 132 1.41 0.03 -1.91
N ILE A 133 2.45 -0.57 -1.36
CA ILE A 133 3.77 -0.73 -1.97
C ILE A 133 4.04 -2.23 -2.08
N HIS A 134 4.48 -2.67 -3.24
CA HIS A 134 4.84 -4.04 -3.56
C HIS A 134 6.17 -4.11 -4.30
N HIS A 135 6.65 -5.32 -4.63
CA HIS A 135 8.02 -5.55 -5.10
C HIS A 135 9.02 -4.99 -4.08
N LEU A 136 8.88 -5.50 -2.86
CA LEU A 136 9.72 -5.13 -1.73
C LEU A 136 11.08 -5.81 -1.82
N GLY A 137 12.11 -5.15 -1.29
CA GLY A 137 13.46 -5.68 -1.19
C GLY A 137 14.29 -4.86 -0.22
N HIS A 138 15.44 -5.43 0.16
CA HIS A 138 16.44 -4.71 0.95
C HIS A 138 17.34 -3.86 0.04
N GLU A 139 18.02 -2.87 0.61
CA GLU A 139 18.79 -1.87 -0.14
C GLU A 139 20.04 -2.38 -0.87
N GLU A 140 20.38 -3.66 -0.75
CA GLU A 140 21.67 -4.25 -1.18
C GLU A 140 22.02 -4.10 -2.69
N PHE A 141 21.07 -3.73 -3.54
CA PHE A 141 21.27 -3.63 -5.01
C PHE A 141 20.85 -2.27 -5.58
N ARG A 142 21.24 -1.19 -4.93
CA ARG A 142 20.93 0.13 -5.42
C ARG A 142 21.95 0.63 -6.43
N GLN A 143 21.63 0.60 -7.71
CA GLN A 143 22.36 1.36 -8.71
C GLN A 143 22.01 2.84 -8.57
N LEU A 144 22.88 3.61 -7.91
CA LEU A 144 22.71 5.05 -7.72
C LEU A 144 22.90 5.77 -9.07
N SER A 145 21.89 6.52 -9.49
CA SER A 145 22.07 7.54 -10.53
C SER A 145 22.88 8.69 -9.94
N LEU A 146 24.00 9.02 -10.55
CA LEU A 146 24.93 10.08 -10.07
C LEU A 146 24.26 11.48 -9.98
N LEU A 147 23.15 11.69 -10.71
CA LEU A 147 22.49 13.00 -10.81
C LEU A 147 21.40 13.23 -9.73
N ASP A 148 20.83 12.16 -9.14
CA ASP A 148 19.69 12.26 -8.21
C ASP A 148 20.07 12.08 -6.73
N VAL A 149 21.35 11.90 -6.43
CA VAL A 149 21.83 11.51 -5.09
C VAL A 149 21.60 12.61 -4.03
N ALA A 150 21.81 13.89 -4.39
CA ALA A 150 21.76 14.97 -3.42
C ALA A 150 20.34 15.26 -2.90
N ASP A 151 19.33 15.33 -3.79
CA ASP A 151 17.93 15.59 -3.38
C ASP A 151 17.34 14.38 -2.64
N THR A 152 17.63 13.19 -3.10
CA THR A 152 17.19 11.93 -2.46
C THR A 152 17.74 11.81 -1.03
N ASN A 153 19.02 12.11 -0.80
CA ASN A 153 19.63 12.07 0.53
C ASN A 153 19.01 13.12 1.47
N LYS A 154 18.73 14.32 0.96
CA LYS A 154 18.01 15.34 1.72
C LYS A 154 16.62 14.90 2.12
N GLN A 155 15.87 14.29 1.20
CA GLN A 155 14.51 13.78 1.50
C GLN A 155 14.53 12.65 2.52
N ARG A 156 15.50 11.75 2.45
CA ARG A 156 15.71 10.69 3.46
C ARG A 156 16.01 11.25 4.84
N ALA A 157 16.84 12.28 4.93
CA ALA A 157 17.12 12.95 6.20
C ALA A 157 15.85 13.59 6.80
N VAL A 158 15.00 14.18 5.96
CA VAL A 158 13.69 14.69 6.38
C VAL A 158 12.77 13.58 6.86
N ASP A 159 12.71 12.46 6.14
CA ASP A 159 11.91 11.30 6.52
C ASP A 159 12.39 10.71 7.86
N ALA A 160 13.70 10.53 8.05
CA ALA A 160 14.27 10.01 9.30
C ALA A 160 13.98 10.92 10.51
N LEU A 161 14.09 12.25 10.33
CA LEU A 161 13.72 13.23 11.37
C LEU A 161 12.22 13.15 11.68
N THR A 162 11.38 13.08 10.66
CA THR A 162 9.92 12.96 10.82
C THR A 162 9.57 11.68 11.57
N ASP A 163 10.18 10.56 11.20
CA ASP A 163 9.97 9.27 11.86
C ASP A 163 10.40 9.32 13.34
N THR A 164 11.51 9.98 13.65
CA THR A 164 11.98 10.18 15.02
C THR A 164 10.97 10.98 15.84
N ILE A 165 10.44 12.08 15.29
CA ILE A 165 9.43 12.92 15.97
C ILE A 165 8.14 12.12 16.19
N VAL A 166 7.66 11.40 15.18
CA VAL A 166 6.45 10.60 15.27
C VAL A 166 6.60 9.47 16.29
N ASN A 167 7.76 8.81 16.33
CA ASN A 167 8.03 7.73 17.30
C ASN A 167 8.08 8.25 18.76
N ARG A 168 8.56 9.49 18.95
CA ARG A 168 8.67 10.10 20.29
C ARG A 168 7.39 10.77 20.77
N PHE A 169 6.67 11.44 19.89
CA PHE A 169 5.57 12.33 20.25
C PHE A 169 4.21 11.92 19.65
N GLY A 170 4.17 10.84 18.88
CA GLY A 170 2.96 10.33 18.22
C GLY A 170 2.69 10.93 16.85
N ARG A 171 1.72 10.33 16.14
CA ARG A 171 1.43 10.63 14.73
C ARG A 171 0.85 12.03 14.47
N SER A 172 0.32 12.69 15.49
CA SER A 172 -0.24 14.04 15.39
C SER A 172 0.78 15.16 15.59
N ALA A 173 2.01 14.82 16.02
CA ALA A 173 3.03 15.81 16.36
C ALA A 173 3.59 16.57 15.15
N ILE A 174 3.61 15.95 13.98
CA ILE A 174 4.07 16.55 12.74
C ILE A 174 3.25 16.01 11.57
N GLN A 175 2.87 16.88 10.64
CA GLN A 175 2.14 16.53 9.42
C GLN A 175 2.68 17.32 8.25
N ARG A 176 2.66 16.74 7.05
CA ARG A 176 2.96 17.48 5.81
C ARG A 176 1.78 18.39 5.47
N GLY A 177 2.05 19.56 4.87
CA GLY A 177 1.03 20.57 4.62
C GLY A 177 -0.18 20.12 3.78
N LYS A 178 -0.03 19.07 2.98
CA LYS A 178 -1.12 18.46 2.19
C LYS A 178 -1.94 17.43 2.98
N SER A 179 -1.46 16.94 4.11
CA SER A 179 -2.08 15.89 4.93
C SER A 179 -2.99 16.48 6.01
N LYS A 180 -3.74 17.54 5.71
CA LYS A 180 -4.71 18.09 6.66
C LYS A 180 -5.94 17.19 6.78
N ARG A 181 -6.28 16.82 8.02
CA ARG A 181 -7.58 16.22 8.38
C ARG A 181 -8.69 17.26 8.34
#